data_a226927c8e6f9f70020b1a75266debe8
#
_entry.id   a226927c8e6f9f70020b1a75266debe8
#
_cell.length_a   1.000
_cell.length_b   1.000
_cell.length_c   1.000
_cell.angle_alpha   90.00
_cell.angle_beta   90.00
_cell.angle_gamma   90.00
#
_symmetry.space_group_name_H-M   'P 1'
#
loop_
_entity.id
_entity.type
_entity.pdbx_description
1 polymer ?
#
loop_
_entity_poly.entity_id
_entity_poly.type
_entity_poly.pdbx_seq_one_letter_code
_entity_poly.pdbx_strand_id
1 'polypeptide(L)'
;MEEFINPIIPISVLSDSRISSLEKLLLLHIISLCKNKGYCWATNSYFMNIHGYSKQTISKSINHLASLNYINLKYEKDSTNNSKRTITLDHVLKNKIQSIKENFNSSIQPNFKQYNKSNINKIYYKDELGNEYWNGQLIKSETPTEEELEKLNKLLEEFKKEEE
;
A
#
# COMPACT_ATOMS: atom_id res chain seq x y z
N MET A 1 -15.12 -4.87 8.95
CA MET A 1 -13.66 -4.78 9.12
C MET A 1 -13.03 -4.81 7.73
N GLU A 2 -12.47 -3.69 7.28
CA GLU A 2 -11.71 -3.68 6.02
C GLU A 2 -10.42 -4.49 6.24
N GLU A 3 -10.26 -5.56 5.46
CA GLU A 3 -9.02 -6.35 5.48
C GLU A 3 -7.92 -5.57 4.75
N PHE A 4 -6.92 -5.11 5.47
CA PHE A 4 -5.74 -4.51 4.86
C PHE A 4 -4.93 -5.58 4.14
N ILE A 5 -4.90 -5.48 2.82
CA ILE A 5 -4.05 -6.31 1.97
C ILE A 5 -2.65 -5.69 1.98
N ASN A 6 -1.68 -6.37 2.59
CA ASN A 6 -0.27 -5.95 2.56
C ASN A 6 0.57 -6.94 1.73
N PRO A 7 0.48 -6.89 0.39
CA PRO A 7 1.26 -7.74 -0.48
C PRO A 7 2.68 -7.17 -0.66
N ILE A 8 3.67 -8.04 -0.65
CA ILE A 8 5.04 -7.70 -1.03
C ILE A 8 5.20 -8.02 -2.51
N ILE A 9 5.59 -7.01 -3.29
CA ILE A 9 5.92 -7.18 -4.71
C ILE A 9 7.40 -6.84 -4.94
N PRO A 10 8.18 -7.70 -5.63
CA PRO A 10 9.57 -7.40 -5.97
C PRO A 10 9.68 -6.17 -6.89
N ILE A 11 10.69 -5.33 -6.66
CA ILE A 11 10.92 -4.15 -7.52
C ILE A 11 11.14 -4.56 -8.99
N SER A 12 11.71 -5.75 -9.24
CA SER A 12 11.88 -6.30 -10.59
C SER A 12 10.56 -6.53 -11.33
N VAL A 13 9.44 -6.70 -10.61
CA VAL A 13 8.11 -6.79 -11.21
C VAL A 13 7.58 -5.39 -11.53
N LEU A 14 7.77 -4.44 -10.61
CA LEU A 14 7.33 -3.06 -10.81
C LEU A 14 8.07 -2.38 -11.97
N SER A 15 9.36 -2.67 -12.15
CA SER A 15 10.19 -2.13 -13.23
C SER A 15 10.06 -2.88 -14.56
N ASP A 16 9.36 -4.02 -14.62
CA ASP A 16 9.19 -4.77 -15.85
C ASP A 16 8.27 -4.01 -16.82
N SER A 17 8.87 -3.56 -17.94
CA SER A 17 8.16 -2.81 -19.00
C SER A 17 7.25 -3.68 -19.86
N ARG A 18 7.39 -5.01 -19.79
CA ARG A 18 6.56 -5.95 -20.56
C ARG A 18 5.14 -6.05 -20.03
N ILE A 19 4.91 -5.70 -18.77
CA ILE A 19 3.60 -5.74 -18.11
C ILE A 19 3.05 -4.33 -17.88
N SER A 20 1.78 -4.16 -18.20
CA SER A 20 1.03 -2.91 -18.01
C SER A 20 0.76 -2.62 -16.53
N SER A 21 0.35 -1.38 -16.22
CA SER A 21 -0.05 -0.98 -14.86
C SER A 21 -1.22 -1.85 -14.34
N LEU A 22 -2.18 -2.18 -15.19
CA LEU A 22 -3.27 -3.08 -14.82
C LEU A 22 -2.75 -4.48 -14.43
N GLU A 23 -1.81 -5.03 -15.19
CA GLU A 23 -1.24 -6.34 -14.93
C GLU A 23 -0.43 -6.34 -13.63
N LYS A 24 0.29 -5.26 -13.31
CA LYS A 24 0.97 -5.08 -12.02
C LYS A 24 -0.03 -5.09 -10.86
N LEU A 25 -1.16 -4.36 -10.99
CA LEU A 25 -2.22 -4.34 -9.99
C LEU A 25 -2.93 -5.71 -9.86
N LEU A 26 -3.21 -6.38 -10.97
CA LEU A 26 -3.79 -7.73 -10.95
C LEU A 26 -2.85 -8.73 -10.28
N LEU A 27 -1.56 -8.69 -10.60
CA LEU A 27 -0.56 -9.57 -10.00
C LEU A 27 -0.46 -9.33 -8.49
N LEU A 28 -0.42 -8.07 -8.05
CA LEU A 28 -0.44 -7.70 -6.66
C LEU A 28 -1.66 -8.28 -5.92
N HIS A 29 -2.83 -8.17 -6.53
CA HIS A 29 -4.07 -8.71 -5.98
C HIS A 29 -4.05 -10.25 -5.93
N ILE A 30 -3.56 -10.91 -6.99
CA ILE A 30 -3.39 -12.37 -7.01
C ILE A 30 -2.41 -12.82 -5.91
N ILE A 31 -1.28 -12.14 -5.73
CA ILE A 31 -0.32 -12.42 -4.66
C ILE A 31 -1.01 -12.39 -3.30
N SER A 32 -1.84 -11.37 -3.07
CA SER A 32 -2.60 -11.23 -1.84
C SER A 32 -3.57 -12.39 -1.62
N LEU A 33 -4.35 -12.77 -2.63
CA LEU A 33 -5.31 -13.88 -2.54
C LEU A 33 -4.62 -15.24 -2.35
N CYS A 34 -3.39 -15.39 -2.86
CA CYS A 34 -2.58 -16.60 -2.68
C CYS A 34 -1.95 -16.71 -1.28
N LYS A 35 -1.94 -15.64 -0.48
CA LYS A 35 -1.20 -15.58 0.80
C LYS A 35 -1.55 -16.69 1.77
N ASN A 36 -2.82 -17.00 1.93
CA ASN A 36 -3.29 -17.93 2.96
C ASN A 36 -3.31 -19.39 2.48
N LYS A 37 -3.75 -19.64 1.26
CA LYS A 37 -3.97 -21.00 0.72
C LYS A 37 -2.92 -21.43 -0.30
N GLY A 38 -2.02 -20.53 -0.71
CA GLY A 38 -1.03 -20.77 -1.76
C GLY A 38 -1.60 -20.70 -3.19
N TYR A 39 -2.89 -20.50 -3.34
CA TYR A 39 -3.59 -20.38 -4.62
C TYR A 39 -4.76 -19.40 -4.56
N CYS A 40 -5.16 -18.91 -5.73
CA CYS A 40 -6.30 -18.03 -5.94
C CYS A 40 -7.31 -18.70 -6.87
N TRP A 41 -8.58 -18.70 -6.51
CA TRP A 41 -9.70 -19.23 -7.31
C TRP A 41 -10.63 -18.12 -7.81
N ALA A 42 -10.22 -16.86 -7.71
CA ALA A 42 -11.02 -15.71 -8.12
C ALA A 42 -11.35 -15.76 -9.62
N THR A 43 -12.60 -15.43 -9.96
CA THR A 43 -13.08 -15.41 -11.34
C THR A 43 -12.69 -14.10 -12.04
N ASN A 44 -12.78 -14.08 -13.38
CA ASN A 44 -12.59 -12.85 -14.12
C ASN A 44 -13.65 -11.78 -13.76
N SER A 45 -14.87 -12.21 -13.42
CA SER A 45 -15.94 -11.31 -12.96
C SER A 45 -15.60 -10.66 -11.62
N TYR A 46 -14.96 -11.39 -10.70
CA TYR A 46 -14.46 -10.84 -9.45
C TYR A 46 -13.44 -9.72 -9.70
N PHE A 47 -12.42 -9.97 -10.52
CA PHE A 47 -11.42 -8.95 -10.86
C PHE A 47 -12.00 -7.78 -11.65
N MET A 48 -12.95 -8.04 -12.55
CA MET A 48 -13.69 -7.01 -13.29
C MET A 48 -14.37 -6.02 -12.32
N ASN A 49 -15.08 -6.53 -11.33
CA ASN A 49 -15.82 -5.70 -10.37
C ASN A 49 -14.89 -4.84 -9.51
N ILE A 50 -13.71 -5.34 -9.17
CA ILE A 50 -12.77 -4.61 -8.31
C ILE A 50 -11.95 -3.60 -9.12
N HIS A 51 -11.47 -4.00 -10.31
CA HIS A 51 -10.55 -3.14 -11.08
C HIS A 51 -11.25 -2.24 -12.11
N GLY A 52 -12.55 -2.42 -12.35
CA GLY A 52 -13.32 -1.59 -13.28
C GLY A 52 -13.05 -1.84 -14.76
N TYR A 53 -12.40 -2.95 -15.13
CA TYR A 53 -12.09 -3.31 -16.52
C TYR A 53 -13.03 -4.38 -17.05
N SER A 54 -13.16 -4.47 -18.39
CA SER A 54 -13.97 -5.51 -19.01
C SER A 54 -13.46 -6.94 -18.70
N LYS A 55 -14.36 -7.91 -18.67
CA LYS A 55 -14.00 -9.32 -18.46
C LYS A 55 -12.98 -9.82 -19.49
N GLN A 56 -13.06 -9.31 -20.72
CA GLN A 56 -12.12 -9.64 -21.79
C GLN A 56 -10.72 -9.08 -21.53
N THR A 57 -10.62 -7.83 -21.06
CA THR A 57 -9.35 -7.18 -20.68
C THR A 57 -8.71 -7.94 -19.55
N ILE A 58 -9.45 -8.24 -18.48
CA ILE A 58 -8.96 -9.04 -17.35
C ILE A 58 -8.45 -10.41 -17.80
N SER A 59 -9.21 -11.09 -18.68
CA SER A 59 -8.80 -12.41 -19.22
C SER A 59 -7.49 -12.33 -19.99
N LYS A 60 -7.33 -11.33 -20.87
CA LYS A 60 -6.10 -11.11 -21.63
C LYS A 60 -4.92 -10.84 -20.71
N SER A 61 -5.08 -9.95 -19.72
CA SER A 61 -4.03 -9.62 -18.76
C SER A 61 -3.59 -10.81 -17.91
N ILE A 62 -4.52 -11.65 -17.43
CA ILE A 62 -4.19 -12.86 -16.69
C ILE A 62 -3.43 -13.87 -17.56
N ASN A 63 -3.85 -14.08 -18.81
CA ASN A 63 -3.15 -14.97 -19.73
C ASN A 63 -1.75 -14.43 -20.09
N HIS A 64 -1.60 -13.11 -20.24
CA HIS A 64 -0.31 -12.48 -20.49
C HIS A 64 0.63 -12.64 -19.27
N LEU A 65 0.15 -12.44 -18.05
CA LEU A 65 0.94 -12.73 -16.84
C LEU A 65 1.38 -14.20 -16.77
N ALA A 66 0.53 -15.13 -17.21
CA ALA A 66 0.87 -16.55 -17.28
C ALA A 66 1.92 -16.83 -18.37
N SER A 67 1.83 -16.20 -19.54
CA SER A 67 2.82 -16.36 -20.63
C SER A 67 4.20 -15.84 -20.26
N LEU A 68 4.26 -14.87 -19.33
CA LEU A 68 5.51 -14.30 -18.78
C LEU A 68 6.01 -15.05 -17.52
N ASN A 69 5.41 -16.17 -17.17
CA ASN A 69 5.75 -17.00 -16.01
C ASN A 69 5.69 -16.23 -14.66
N TYR A 70 4.75 -15.30 -14.51
CA TYR A 70 4.44 -14.71 -13.20
C TYR A 70 3.48 -15.58 -12.39
N ILE A 71 2.56 -16.23 -13.10
CA ILE A 71 1.52 -17.10 -12.53
C ILE A 71 1.36 -18.36 -13.36
N ASN A 72 0.84 -19.41 -12.73
CA ASN A 72 0.43 -20.63 -13.40
C ASN A 72 -1.09 -20.77 -13.33
N LEU A 73 -1.71 -21.17 -14.44
CA LEU A 73 -3.16 -21.39 -14.55
C LEU A 73 -3.43 -22.89 -14.64
N LYS A 74 -4.24 -23.41 -13.74
CA LYS A 74 -4.75 -24.79 -13.79
C LYS A 74 -6.26 -24.76 -13.96
N TYR A 75 -6.79 -25.58 -14.87
CA TYR A 75 -8.21 -25.73 -15.11
C TYR A 75 -8.62 -27.15 -14.76
N GLU A 76 -9.58 -27.28 -13.90
CA GLU A 76 -10.17 -28.57 -13.51
C GLU A 76 -11.66 -28.53 -13.80
N LYS A 77 -12.22 -29.66 -14.23
CA LYS A 77 -13.66 -29.82 -14.35
C LYS A 77 -14.18 -30.47 -13.07
N ASP A 78 -15.23 -29.88 -12.51
CA ASP A 78 -15.95 -30.52 -11.41
C ASP A 78 -16.89 -31.64 -11.88
N SER A 79 -17.51 -32.34 -10.95
CA SER A 79 -18.46 -33.41 -11.22
C SER A 79 -19.68 -32.98 -12.06
N THR A 80 -19.95 -31.65 -12.11
CA THR A 80 -21.02 -31.03 -12.89
C THR A 80 -20.54 -30.48 -14.24
N ASN A 81 -19.33 -30.85 -14.66
CA ASN A 81 -18.67 -30.42 -15.90
C ASN A 81 -18.37 -28.90 -15.96
N ASN A 82 -18.47 -28.19 -14.85
CA ASN A 82 -18.09 -26.77 -14.77
C ASN A 82 -16.57 -26.65 -14.68
N SER A 83 -15.99 -25.76 -15.47
CA SER A 83 -14.55 -25.48 -15.42
C SER A 83 -14.21 -24.55 -14.27
N LYS A 84 -13.38 -25.04 -13.33
CA LYS A 84 -12.83 -24.28 -12.24
C LYS A 84 -11.37 -23.94 -12.52
N ARG A 85 -11.05 -22.63 -12.50
CA ARG A 85 -9.67 -22.16 -12.65
C ARG A 85 -9.03 -21.97 -11.28
N THR A 86 -7.81 -22.44 -11.17
CA THR A 86 -6.92 -22.16 -10.03
C THR A 86 -5.70 -21.40 -10.54
N ILE A 87 -5.33 -20.31 -9.86
CA ILE A 87 -4.16 -19.49 -10.16
C ILE A 87 -3.16 -19.71 -9.03
N THR A 88 -1.90 -20.01 -9.36
CA THR A 88 -0.80 -20.09 -8.41
C THR A 88 0.31 -19.16 -8.85
N LEU A 89 1.13 -18.70 -7.92
CA LEU A 89 2.33 -17.94 -8.26
C LEU A 89 3.37 -18.89 -8.85
N ASP A 90 4.08 -18.41 -9.86
CA ASP A 90 5.25 -19.13 -10.36
C ASP A 90 6.30 -19.28 -9.24
N HIS A 91 7.06 -20.38 -9.29
CA HIS A 91 7.99 -20.71 -8.22
C HIS A 91 9.10 -19.69 -8.05
N VAL A 92 9.60 -19.07 -9.16
CA VAL A 92 10.65 -18.04 -9.10
C VAL A 92 10.12 -16.79 -8.41
N LEU A 93 8.92 -16.35 -8.76
CA LEU A 93 8.28 -15.21 -8.10
C LEU A 93 8.00 -15.50 -6.62
N LYS A 94 7.50 -16.70 -6.32
CA LYS A 94 7.22 -17.14 -4.96
C LYS A 94 8.49 -17.11 -4.09
N ASN A 95 9.60 -17.63 -4.60
CA ASN A 95 10.89 -17.64 -3.90
C ASN A 95 11.43 -16.23 -3.68
N LYS A 96 11.33 -15.34 -4.69
CA LYS A 96 11.71 -13.93 -4.54
C LYS A 96 10.91 -13.23 -3.44
N ILE A 97 9.58 -13.43 -3.41
CA ILE A 97 8.72 -12.85 -2.37
C ILE A 97 9.11 -13.40 -0.99
N GLN A 98 9.40 -14.69 -0.89
CA GLN A 98 9.80 -15.31 0.37
C GLN A 98 11.14 -14.76 0.86
N SER A 99 12.15 -14.66 0.01
CA SER A 99 13.46 -14.09 0.35
C SER A 99 13.34 -12.63 0.83
N ILE A 100 12.48 -11.83 0.19
CA ILE A 100 12.23 -10.45 0.62
C ILE A 100 11.60 -10.43 2.02
N LYS A 101 10.64 -11.32 2.30
CA LYS A 101 10.01 -11.43 3.63
C LYS A 101 11.02 -11.80 4.72
N GLU A 102 11.89 -12.76 4.44
CA GLU A 102 12.92 -13.22 5.37
C GLU A 102 13.94 -12.13 5.67
N ASN A 103 14.43 -11.45 4.61
CA ASN A 103 15.34 -10.31 4.75
C ASN A 103 14.67 -9.13 5.48
N PHE A 104 13.41 -8.86 5.21
CA PHE A 104 12.65 -7.82 5.90
C PHE A 104 12.50 -8.15 7.38
N ASN A 105 12.13 -9.37 7.72
CA ASN A 105 11.99 -9.81 9.12
C ASN A 105 13.32 -9.84 9.86
N SER A 106 14.44 -10.23 9.21
CA SER A 106 15.77 -10.25 9.81
C SER A 106 16.39 -8.86 9.95
N SER A 107 16.13 -7.96 9.00
CA SER A 107 16.74 -6.62 8.98
C SER A 107 15.95 -5.59 9.81
N ILE A 108 14.65 -5.77 10.02
CA ILE A 108 13.80 -4.77 10.68
C ILE A 108 13.61 -5.07 12.17
N GLN A 109 13.69 -6.33 12.62
CA GLN A 109 13.50 -6.65 14.03
C GLN A 109 14.51 -5.95 14.98
N PRO A 110 15.82 -5.89 14.70
CA PRO A 110 16.75 -5.13 15.55
C PRO A 110 16.71 -3.62 15.30
N ASN A 111 16.51 -3.18 14.05
CA ASN A 111 16.62 -1.77 13.68
C ASN A 111 15.30 -1.00 13.84
N PHE A 112 14.14 -1.63 13.74
CA PHE A 112 12.86 -0.94 13.90
C PHE A 112 12.61 -0.53 15.37
N LYS A 113 13.07 -1.33 16.34
CA LYS A 113 13.07 -0.91 17.76
C LYS A 113 14.05 0.22 18.03
N GLN A 114 15.18 0.25 17.33
CA GLN A 114 16.21 1.29 17.46
C GLN A 114 15.87 2.53 16.60
N TYR A 115 15.25 2.34 15.43
CA TYR A 115 14.74 3.41 14.58
C TYR A 115 13.56 4.16 15.23
N ASN A 116 12.61 3.44 15.84
CA ASN A 116 11.51 4.05 16.59
C ASN A 116 11.96 4.72 17.88
N LYS A 117 13.05 4.27 18.53
CA LYS A 117 13.54 4.89 19.77
C LYS A 117 14.54 6.03 19.56
N SER A 118 15.27 6.06 18.42
CA SER A 118 16.32 7.07 18.18
C SER A 118 16.01 8.05 17.04
N ASN A 119 15.15 7.71 16.09
CA ASN A 119 14.90 8.54 14.90
C ASN A 119 13.50 9.13 14.83
N ILE A 120 12.48 8.61 15.54
CA ILE A 120 11.21 9.32 15.71
C ILE A 120 11.44 10.57 16.57
N ASN A 121 12.34 10.50 17.55
CA ASN A 121 12.76 11.68 18.34
C ASN A 121 13.63 12.66 17.54
N LYS A 122 14.01 12.33 16.29
CA LYS A 122 14.85 13.22 15.46
C LYS A 122 14.12 13.94 14.33
N ILE A 123 12.87 13.61 14.03
CA ILE A 123 12.20 14.21 12.88
C ILE A 123 11.13 15.22 13.33
N TYR A 124 10.19 14.81 14.13
CA TYR A 124 9.12 15.67 14.64
C TYR A 124 8.49 15.05 15.88
N TYR A 125 8.36 15.81 16.94
CA TYR A 125 7.56 15.40 18.11
C TYR A 125 6.95 16.60 18.81
N LYS A 126 5.90 16.35 19.59
CA LYS A 126 5.21 17.32 20.43
C LYS A 126 5.41 16.90 21.88
N ASP A 127 5.81 17.82 22.75
CA ASP A 127 5.94 17.56 24.17
C ASP A 127 4.58 17.68 24.91
N GLU A 128 4.56 17.37 26.20
CA GLU A 128 3.35 17.45 27.03
C GLU A 128 2.80 18.87 27.17
N LEU A 129 3.60 19.90 26.87
CA LEU A 129 3.23 21.29 26.88
C LEU A 129 2.75 21.80 25.52
N GLY A 130 2.79 20.92 24.50
CA GLY A 130 2.36 21.23 23.14
C GLY A 130 3.43 21.87 22.26
N ASN A 131 4.67 22.00 22.73
CA ASN A 131 5.79 22.52 21.93
C ASN A 131 6.18 21.49 20.86
N GLU A 132 6.43 21.97 19.65
CA GLU A 132 6.78 21.15 18.50
C GLU A 132 8.29 21.22 18.23
N TYR A 133 8.90 20.08 17.97
CA TYR A 133 10.32 19.96 17.74
C TYR A 133 10.60 19.28 16.40
N TRP A 134 11.56 19.80 15.63
CA TRP A 134 12.08 19.23 14.41
C TRP A 134 13.57 18.96 14.55
N ASN A 135 13.99 17.71 14.39
CA ASN A 135 15.40 17.30 14.59
C ASN A 135 15.98 17.75 15.94
N GLY A 136 15.14 17.79 17.01
CA GLY A 136 15.55 18.22 18.33
C GLY A 136 15.67 19.73 18.52
N GLN A 137 15.39 20.53 17.49
CA GLN A 137 15.26 21.98 17.59
C GLN A 137 13.79 22.35 17.80
N LEU A 138 13.52 23.23 18.78
CA LEU A 138 12.19 23.79 18.98
C LEU A 138 11.81 24.51 17.68
N ILE A 139 10.78 24.00 16.99
CA ILE A 139 10.15 24.77 15.94
C ILE A 139 9.48 25.91 16.73
N LYS A 140 9.98 27.15 16.60
CA LYS A 140 9.23 28.30 17.06
C LYS A 140 7.82 28.08 16.52
N SER A 141 6.89 27.61 17.35
CA SER A 141 5.52 27.94 17.14
C SER A 141 5.54 29.43 16.97
N GLU A 142 5.08 29.94 15.88
CA GLU A 142 4.68 31.35 15.81
C GLU A 142 3.49 31.46 16.75
N THR A 143 3.74 31.44 18.05
CA THR A 143 2.85 32.10 18.98
C THR A 143 2.90 33.56 18.54
N PRO A 144 1.79 34.10 18.05
CA PRO A 144 1.74 35.47 17.60
C PRO A 144 2.37 36.32 18.71
N THR A 145 3.29 37.19 18.34
CA THR A 145 3.83 38.16 19.28
C THR A 145 2.67 38.94 19.88
N GLU A 146 2.85 39.53 21.07
CA GLU A 146 1.81 40.38 21.69
C GLU A 146 1.30 41.45 20.71
N GLU A 147 2.19 42.01 19.87
CA GLU A 147 1.81 42.94 18.78
C GLU A 147 0.94 42.32 17.69
N GLU A 148 1.17 41.08 17.34
CA GLU A 148 0.35 40.38 16.34
C GLU A 148 -0.99 39.96 16.92
N LEU A 149 -1.06 39.56 18.19
CA LEU A 149 -2.30 39.31 18.93
C LEU A 149 -3.15 40.59 19.07
N GLU A 150 -2.51 41.74 19.35
CA GLU A 150 -3.22 43.03 19.38
C GLU A 150 -3.78 43.44 18.02
N LYS A 151 -3.03 43.22 16.94
CA LYS A 151 -3.50 43.45 15.56
C LYS A 151 -4.65 42.52 15.20
N LEU A 152 -4.56 41.23 15.58
CA LEU A 152 -5.63 40.25 15.32
C LEU A 152 -6.90 40.62 16.09
N ASN A 153 -6.77 41.05 17.36
CA ASN A 153 -7.92 41.48 18.17
C ASN A 153 -8.58 42.74 17.62
N LYS A 154 -7.79 43.71 17.12
CA LYS A 154 -8.33 44.92 16.46
C LYS A 154 -9.11 44.54 15.17
N LEU A 155 -8.55 43.66 14.37
CA LEU A 155 -9.24 43.17 13.16
C LEU A 155 -10.57 42.47 13.51
N LEU A 156 -10.58 41.61 14.54
CA LEU A 156 -11.78 40.95 15.02
C LEU A 156 -12.83 41.91 15.56
N GLU A 157 -12.44 42.98 16.17
CA GLU A 157 -13.37 44.06 16.63
C GLU A 157 -13.92 44.89 15.45
N GLU A 158 -13.13 45.11 14.40
CA GLU A 158 -13.57 45.77 13.17
C GLU A 158 -14.60 44.90 12.42
N PHE A 159 -14.35 43.61 12.27
CA PHE A 159 -15.32 42.68 11.64
C PHE A 159 -16.63 42.59 12.41
N LYS A 160 -16.61 42.64 13.74
CA LYS A 160 -17.85 42.62 14.54
C LYS A 160 -18.69 43.89 14.42
N LYS A 161 -18.08 45.04 14.06
CA LYS A 161 -18.75 46.31 13.83
C LYS A 161 -19.39 46.43 12.42
N GLU A 162 -18.93 45.62 11.49
CA GLU A 162 -19.48 45.60 10.13
C GLU A 162 -20.71 44.66 9.99
N GLU A 163 -20.96 43.79 10.99
CA GLU A 163 -22.13 42.89 11.03
C GLU A 163 -23.33 43.42 11.82
N GLU A 164 -23.24 44.60 12.45
CA GLU A 164 -24.35 45.34 13.09
C GLU A 164 -24.91 46.46 12.16
#